data_dfdd36d22e62f40d6375619092fc1449
#
_entry.id   dfdd36d22e62f40d6375619092fc1449
#
_cell.length_a   1.000
_cell.length_b   1.000
_cell.length_c   1.000
_cell.angle_alpha   90.00
_cell.angle_beta   90.00
_cell.angle_gamma   90.00
#
_symmetry.space_group_name_H-M   'P 1'
#
loop_
_entity.id
_entity.type
_entity.pdbx_description
1 polymer ?
#
loop_
_entity_poly.entity_id
_entity_poly.type
_entity_poly.pdbx_seq_one_letter_code
_entity_poly.pdbx_strand_id
1 'polypeptide(L)'
;MQPENNQHGELFRSIGRTLSQRREAKGMTQDQVSEALHIGTEAVSRMERGITMPTVQRLAELAEVYGCGIDELLIASSTRTSDQAELISQVLYTLPEADRAMIVEVIQKIAARLKDRL
;
A
#
# COMPACT_ATOMS: atom_id res chain seq x y z
N MET A 1 -6.08 26.01 -7.67
CA MET A 1 -5.76 24.60 -7.48
C MET A 1 -7.03 23.83 -7.19
N GLN A 2 -7.23 22.72 -7.85
CA GLN A 2 -8.46 21.94 -7.69
C GLN A 2 -8.22 20.79 -6.70
N PRO A 3 -9.06 20.67 -5.66
CA PRO A 3 -8.90 19.63 -4.65
C PRO A 3 -8.91 18.21 -5.23
N GLU A 4 -9.66 17.99 -6.30
CA GLU A 4 -9.73 16.67 -6.93
C GLU A 4 -8.38 16.21 -7.44
N ASN A 5 -7.58 17.11 -7.99
CA ASN A 5 -6.25 16.76 -8.49
C ASN A 5 -5.32 16.32 -7.37
N ASN A 6 -5.43 16.94 -6.20
CA ASN A 6 -4.63 16.55 -5.04
C ASN A 6 -5.02 15.17 -4.53
N GLN A 7 -6.32 14.87 -4.51
CA GLN A 7 -6.82 13.58 -4.07
C GLN A 7 -6.35 12.46 -4.99
N HIS A 8 -6.45 12.69 -6.29
CA HIS A 8 -6.00 11.68 -7.28
C HIS A 8 -4.49 11.50 -7.21
N GLY A 9 -3.73 12.57 -7.05
CA GLY A 9 -2.29 12.48 -6.91
C GLY A 9 -1.86 11.71 -5.68
N GLU A 10 -2.55 11.90 -4.55
CA GLU A 10 -2.27 11.16 -3.33
C GLU A 10 -2.57 9.67 -3.49
N LEU A 11 -3.69 9.34 -4.15
CA LEU A 11 -4.05 7.94 -4.42
C LEU A 11 -3.00 7.27 -5.31
N PHE A 12 -2.59 7.94 -6.37
CA PHE A 12 -1.57 7.41 -7.28
C PHE A 12 -0.27 7.13 -6.55
N ARG A 13 0.16 8.07 -5.69
CA ARG A 13 1.39 7.89 -4.91
C ARG A 13 1.24 6.78 -3.87
N SER A 14 0.07 6.66 -3.25
CA SER A 14 -0.20 5.62 -2.26
C SER A 14 -0.16 4.24 -2.90
N ILE A 15 -0.78 4.09 -4.05
CA ILE A 15 -0.73 2.83 -4.81
C ILE A 15 0.70 2.52 -5.21
N GLY A 16 1.43 3.52 -5.71
CA GLY A 16 2.83 3.35 -6.10
C GLY A 16 3.70 2.86 -4.93
N ARG A 17 3.54 3.45 -3.76
CA ARG A 17 4.28 3.02 -2.57
C ARG A 17 3.94 1.58 -2.19
N THR A 18 2.67 1.22 -2.25
CA THR A 18 2.24 -0.15 -1.95
C THR A 18 2.88 -1.14 -2.91
N LEU A 19 2.89 -0.83 -4.21
CA LEU A 19 3.51 -1.69 -5.21
C LEU A 19 5.01 -1.84 -4.96
N SER A 20 5.69 -0.74 -4.66
CA SER A 20 7.12 -0.75 -4.35
C SER A 20 7.42 -1.60 -3.10
N GLN A 21 6.62 -1.45 -2.06
CA GLN A 21 6.78 -2.21 -0.82
C GLN A 21 6.57 -3.72 -1.05
N ARG A 22 5.55 -4.07 -1.82
CA ARG A 22 5.28 -5.48 -2.14
C ARG A 22 6.40 -6.08 -2.98
N ARG A 23 6.92 -5.32 -3.93
CA ARG A 23 8.05 -5.76 -4.74
C ARG A 23 9.28 -6.03 -3.87
N GLU A 24 9.61 -5.08 -3.01
CA GLU A 24 10.77 -5.20 -2.12
C GLU A 24 10.60 -6.36 -1.14
N ALA A 25 9.41 -6.54 -0.60
CA ALA A 25 9.11 -7.65 0.31
C ALA A 25 9.28 -9.01 -0.39
N LYS A 26 9.02 -9.06 -1.70
CA LYS A 26 9.20 -10.27 -2.51
C LYS A 26 10.66 -10.44 -2.94
N GLY A 27 11.52 -9.46 -2.67
CA GLY A 27 12.92 -9.52 -3.07
C GLY A 27 13.16 -9.34 -4.56
N MET A 28 12.24 -8.67 -5.26
CA MET A 28 12.32 -8.48 -6.70
C MET A 28 12.81 -7.08 -7.06
N THR A 29 13.54 -6.99 -8.16
CA THR A 29 13.90 -5.71 -8.77
C THR A 29 12.81 -5.24 -9.71
N GLN A 30 12.83 -3.96 -10.08
CA GLN A 30 11.91 -3.45 -11.10
C GLN A 30 12.07 -4.18 -12.43
N ASP A 31 13.30 -4.54 -12.81
CA ASP A 31 13.54 -5.30 -14.02
C ASP A 31 12.87 -6.67 -13.97
N GLN A 32 12.94 -7.35 -12.86
CA GLN A 32 12.30 -8.66 -12.71
C GLN A 32 10.79 -8.57 -12.84
N VAL A 33 10.17 -7.53 -12.27
CA VAL A 33 8.74 -7.30 -12.42
C VAL A 33 8.39 -6.98 -13.88
N SER A 34 9.19 -6.15 -14.53
CA SER A 34 8.97 -5.80 -15.94
C SER A 34 9.02 -7.03 -16.83
N GLU A 35 9.96 -7.94 -16.58
CA GLU A 35 10.04 -9.21 -17.32
C GLU A 35 8.81 -10.08 -17.08
N ALA A 36 8.38 -10.20 -15.83
CA ALA A 36 7.20 -11.01 -15.48
C ALA A 36 5.93 -10.51 -16.14
N LEU A 37 5.80 -9.19 -16.32
CA LEU A 37 4.61 -8.57 -16.90
C LEU A 37 4.74 -8.28 -18.37
N HIS A 38 5.90 -8.53 -18.98
CA HIS A 38 6.18 -8.22 -20.39
C HIS A 38 5.97 -6.73 -20.72
N ILE A 39 6.44 -5.86 -19.83
CA ILE A 39 6.43 -4.40 -20.02
C ILE A 39 7.83 -3.85 -19.79
N GLY A 40 8.02 -2.58 -20.12
CA GLY A 40 9.31 -1.93 -19.87
C GLY A 40 9.53 -1.60 -18.40
N THR A 41 10.79 -1.58 -17.99
CA THR A 41 11.17 -1.19 -16.62
C THR A 41 10.68 0.22 -16.28
N GLU A 42 10.69 1.12 -17.27
CA GLU A 42 10.20 2.48 -17.08
C GLU A 42 8.73 2.51 -16.71
N ALA A 43 7.92 1.59 -17.29
CA ALA A 43 6.51 1.50 -16.94
C ALA A 43 6.34 1.11 -15.46
N VAL A 44 7.13 0.15 -14.95
CA VAL A 44 7.11 -0.24 -13.55
C VAL A 44 7.52 0.94 -12.67
N SER A 45 8.59 1.63 -13.03
CA SER A 45 9.07 2.79 -12.30
C SER A 45 8.01 3.89 -12.20
N ARG A 46 7.32 4.19 -13.30
CA ARG A 46 6.27 5.22 -13.29
C ARG A 46 5.09 4.87 -12.41
N MET A 47 4.70 3.60 -12.40
CA MET A 47 3.64 3.15 -11.51
C MET A 47 4.05 3.30 -10.05
N GLU A 48 5.28 2.91 -9.70
CA GLU A 48 5.76 3.00 -8.32
C GLU A 48 5.95 4.44 -7.85
N ARG A 49 6.28 5.36 -8.76
CA ARG A 49 6.43 6.77 -8.43
C ARG A 49 5.09 7.53 -8.39
N GLY A 50 4.00 6.85 -8.73
CA GLY A 50 2.68 7.47 -8.74
C GLY A 50 2.44 8.40 -9.92
N ILE A 51 3.21 8.25 -11.00
CA ILE A 51 3.03 9.06 -12.21
C ILE A 51 1.91 8.50 -13.08
N THR A 52 1.83 7.18 -13.19
CA THR A 52 0.77 6.51 -13.94
C THR A 52 -0.03 5.61 -13.03
N MET A 53 -1.34 5.58 -13.24
CA MET A 53 -2.25 4.71 -12.50
C MET A 53 -2.38 3.38 -13.25
N PRO A 54 -2.06 2.25 -12.61
CA PRO A 54 -2.29 0.95 -13.24
C PRO A 54 -3.77 0.72 -13.49
N THR A 55 -4.09 0.03 -14.58
CA THR A 55 -5.45 -0.44 -14.80
C THR A 55 -5.79 -1.55 -13.80
N VAL A 56 -7.08 -1.85 -13.65
CA VAL A 56 -7.52 -2.95 -12.78
C VAL A 56 -6.87 -4.27 -13.23
N GLN A 57 -6.80 -4.50 -14.53
CA GLN A 57 -6.16 -5.70 -15.06
C GLN A 57 -4.66 -5.74 -14.68
N ARG A 58 -3.96 -4.62 -14.78
CA ARG A 58 -2.55 -4.54 -14.40
C ARG A 58 -2.37 -4.78 -12.91
N LEU A 59 -3.27 -4.26 -12.08
CA LEU A 59 -3.22 -4.52 -10.64
C LEU A 59 -3.41 -5.99 -10.33
N ALA A 60 -4.31 -6.67 -11.03
CA ALA A 60 -4.50 -8.11 -10.87
C ALA A 60 -3.24 -8.89 -11.24
N GLU A 61 -2.57 -8.50 -12.32
CA GLU A 61 -1.31 -9.11 -12.74
C GLU A 61 -0.20 -8.88 -11.71
N LEU A 62 -0.10 -7.67 -11.19
CA LEU A 62 0.88 -7.33 -10.16
C LEU A 62 0.61 -8.10 -8.87
N ALA A 63 -0.65 -8.23 -8.46
CA ALA A 63 -1.02 -9.00 -7.29
C ALA A 63 -0.57 -10.46 -7.44
N GLU A 64 -0.76 -11.03 -8.61
CA GLU A 64 -0.32 -12.40 -8.88
C GLU A 64 1.20 -12.54 -8.77
N VAL A 65 1.94 -11.61 -9.34
CA VAL A 65 3.41 -11.59 -9.25
C VAL A 65 3.88 -11.49 -7.80
N TYR A 66 3.22 -10.66 -7.00
CA TYR A 66 3.60 -10.44 -5.60
C TYR A 66 3.02 -11.46 -4.65
N GLY A 67 2.17 -12.37 -5.14
CA GLY A 67 1.58 -13.42 -4.32
C GLY A 67 0.55 -12.93 -3.32
N CYS A 68 -0.23 -11.92 -3.70
CA CYS A 68 -1.29 -11.38 -2.84
C CYS A 68 -2.58 -11.18 -3.65
N GLY A 69 -3.67 -10.85 -2.95
CA GLY A 69 -4.93 -10.52 -3.61
C GLY A 69 -4.96 -9.07 -4.06
N ILE A 70 -5.75 -8.79 -5.10
CA ILE A 70 -5.94 -7.42 -5.55
C ILE A 70 -6.60 -6.56 -4.46
N ASP A 71 -7.47 -7.15 -3.65
CA ASP A 71 -8.08 -6.49 -2.50
C ASP A 71 -7.03 -6.05 -1.48
N GLU A 72 -6.01 -6.87 -1.23
CA GLU A 72 -4.91 -6.53 -0.33
C GLU A 72 -4.14 -5.31 -0.84
N LEU A 73 -3.88 -5.23 -2.15
CA LEU A 73 -3.22 -4.07 -2.73
C LEU A 73 -4.05 -2.80 -2.57
N LEU A 74 -5.36 -2.91 -2.77
CA LEU A 74 -6.26 -1.75 -2.68
C LEU A 74 -6.42 -1.27 -1.25
N ILE A 75 -6.59 -2.19 -0.29
CA ILE A 75 -6.72 -1.84 1.13
C ILE A 75 -5.43 -1.18 1.63
N ALA A 76 -4.28 -1.75 1.31
CA ALA A 76 -3.00 -1.21 1.73
C ALA A 76 -2.72 0.17 1.12
N SER A 77 -3.29 0.45 -0.06
CA SER A 77 -3.11 1.72 -0.76
C SER A 77 -4.12 2.78 -0.32
N SER A 78 -5.19 2.40 0.37
CA SER A 78 -6.27 3.30 0.73
C SER A 78 -5.83 4.30 1.79
N THR A 79 -6.31 5.54 1.66
CA THR A 79 -6.13 6.58 2.68
C THR A 79 -7.37 6.73 3.55
N ARG A 80 -8.43 5.94 3.32
CA ARG A 80 -9.65 6.02 4.12
C ARG A 80 -9.45 5.35 5.47
N THR A 81 -9.94 5.99 6.51
CA THR A 81 -9.79 5.51 7.89
C THR A 81 -10.34 4.10 8.08
N SER A 82 -11.50 3.82 7.47
CA SER A 82 -12.14 2.50 7.61
C SER A 82 -11.28 1.39 6.98
N ASP A 83 -10.66 1.66 5.83
CA ASP A 83 -9.79 0.68 5.17
C ASP A 83 -8.49 0.48 5.95
N GLN A 84 -7.96 1.56 6.50
CA GLN A 84 -6.76 1.50 7.34
C GLN A 84 -7.04 0.72 8.63
N ALA A 85 -8.22 0.91 9.21
CA ALA A 85 -8.64 0.16 10.40
C ALA A 85 -8.75 -1.33 10.11
N GLU A 86 -9.26 -1.69 8.93
CA GLU A 86 -9.35 -3.09 8.52
C GLU A 86 -7.96 -3.71 8.35
N LEU A 87 -7.01 -2.97 7.78
CA LEU A 87 -5.64 -3.43 7.64
C LEU A 87 -5.03 -3.72 9.01
N ILE A 88 -5.22 -2.81 9.97
CA ILE A 88 -4.74 -3.00 11.33
C ILE A 88 -5.41 -4.21 11.97
N SER A 89 -6.71 -4.38 11.76
CA SER A 89 -7.46 -5.53 12.28
C SER A 89 -6.85 -6.85 11.79
N GLN A 90 -6.50 -6.92 10.51
CA GLN A 90 -5.87 -8.12 9.94
C GLN A 90 -4.53 -8.43 10.61
N VAL A 91 -3.73 -7.39 10.88
CA VAL A 91 -2.44 -7.57 11.58
C VAL A 91 -2.68 -8.08 13.00
N LEU A 92 -3.62 -7.49 13.73
CA LEU A 92 -3.91 -7.86 15.11
C LEU A 92 -4.47 -9.28 15.22
N TYR A 93 -5.24 -9.69 14.23
CA TYR A 93 -5.91 -10.99 14.25
C TYR A 93 -4.92 -12.16 14.33
N THR A 94 -3.71 -11.98 13.83
CA THR A 94 -2.68 -13.03 13.83
C THR A 94 -1.92 -13.14 15.15
N LEU A 95 -2.17 -12.24 16.10
CA LEU A 95 -1.39 -12.12 17.32
C LEU A 95 -2.15 -12.62 18.55
N PRO A 96 -1.43 -13.13 19.57
CA PRO A 96 -2.04 -13.42 20.86
C PRO A 96 -2.60 -12.20 21.53
N GLU A 97 -3.56 -12.38 22.44
CA GLU A 97 -4.26 -11.29 23.11
C GLU A 97 -3.31 -10.29 23.80
N ALA A 98 -2.29 -10.80 24.49
CA ALA A 98 -1.34 -9.94 25.20
C ALA A 98 -0.56 -9.04 24.23
N ASP A 99 -0.18 -9.60 23.08
CA ASP A 99 0.55 -8.85 22.06
C ASP A 99 -0.35 -7.79 21.40
N ARG A 100 -1.62 -8.13 21.16
CA ARG A 100 -2.58 -7.18 20.63
C ARG A 100 -2.78 -6.00 21.57
N ALA A 101 -2.89 -6.26 22.87
CA ALA A 101 -3.05 -5.22 23.88
C ALA A 101 -1.85 -4.27 23.88
N MET A 102 -0.67 -4.81 23.76
CA MET A 102 0.57 -4.01 23.72
C MET A 102 0.56 -3.09 22.49
N ILE A 103 0.19 -3.62 21.33
CA ILE A 103 0.16 -2.82 20.09
C ILE A 103 -0.87 -1.70 20.19
N VAL A 104 -2.07 -2.00 20.73
CA VAL A 104 -3.11 -0.98 20.91
C VAL A 104 -2.59 0.14 21.83
N GLU A 105 -1.93 -0.21 22.90
CA GLU A 105 -1.36 0.78 23.81
C GLU A 105 -0.32 1.67 23.12
N VAL A 106 0.55 1.07 22.30
CA VAL A 106 1.55 1.83 21.53
C VAL A 106 0.86 2.78 20.56
N ILE A 107 -0.15 2.30 19.84
CA ILE A 107 -0.90 3.12 18.90
C ILE A 107 -1.55 4.32 19.60
N GLN A 108 -2.16 4.07 20.77
CA GLN A 108 -2.80 5.14 21.53
C GLN A 108 -1.80 6.21 21.97
N LYS A 109 -0.61 5.80 22.41
CA LYS A 109 0.45 6.72 22.82
C LYS A 109 0.96 7.55 21.65
N ILE A 110 1.18 6.90 20.51
CA ILE A 110 1.63 7.60 19.30
C ILE A 110 0.56 8.58 18.83
N ALA A 111 -0.69 8.17 18.81
CA ALA A 111 -1.79 9.03 18.38
C ALA A 111 -1.94 10.26 19.26
N ALA A 112 -1.83 10.09 20.57
CA ALA A 112 -1.88 11.21 21.54
C ALA A 112 -0.75 12.20 21.28
N ARG A 113 0.45 11.69 21.02
CA ARG A 113 1.61 12.52 20.74
C ARG A 113 1.44 13.32 19.43
N LEU A 114 0.88 12.69 18.42
CA LEU A 114 0.63 13.34 17.13
C LEU A 114 -0.43 14.44 17.26
N LYS A 115 -1.45 14.23 18.08
CA LYS A 115 -2.47 15.25 18.34
C LYS A 115 -1.88 16.50 18.98
N ASP A 116 -0.91 16.34 19.89
CA ASP A 116 -0.29 17.46 20.58
C ASP A 116 0.51 18.34 19.64
N ARG A 117 0.84 17.87 18.44
CA ARG A 117 1.55 18.63 17.41
C ARG A 117 0.64 19.46 16.52
N LEU A 118 -0.65 19.24 16.62
CA LEU A 118 -1.65 19.99 15.84
C LEU A 118 -2.08 21.26 16.61
#